data_723964cadf6393e5c43576c2881a55f1
#
_entry.id   723964cadf6393e5c43576c2881a55f1
#
_cell.length_a   1.000
_cell.length_b   1.000
_cell.length_c   1.000
_cell.angle_alpha   90.00
_cell.angle_beta   90.00
_cell.angle_gamma   90.00
#
_symmetry.space_group_name_H-M   'P 1'
#
loop_
_entity.id
_entity.type
_entity.pdbx_description
1 polymer ?
#
loop_
_entity_poly.entity_id
_entity_poly.type
_entity_poly.pdbx_seq_one_letter_code
_entity_poly.pdbx_strand_id
1 'polypeptide(L)'
;MAFRREKKRIGDMLINENVITQEQLEKALPIAKEKHKKIGETLIELGFTNELEIAKALSQQLGLELVNVSAINIPEEVQNLVSETVLRKHVMIPYAFDKNNANVVHVAMADPMDMVALDDFSIVTNLQVEPAVATGRDILLTLCEGEKRA
;
A
#
# COMPACT_ATOMS: atom_id res chain seq x y z
N MET A 1 21.06 20.20 -4.13
CA MET A 1 20.75 19.66 -3.94
C MET A 1 20.31 18.88 -4.45
N ALA A 2 20.44 18.66 -4.74
CA ALA A 2 20.18 17.96 -5.39
C ALA A 2 19.34 17.11 -5.02
N PHE A 3 18.56 16.90 -5.43
CA PHE A 3 17.74 16.26 -5.10
C PHE A 3 17.71 15.04 -5.58
N ARG A 4 18.28 14.40 -5.43
CA ARG A 4 18.33 13.21 -5.58
C ARG A 4 17.26 12.62 -4.94
N ARG A 5 16.30 12.28 -5.45
CA ARG A 5 15.38 11.56 -5.01
C ARG A 5 15.82 10.21 -5.02
N GLU A 6 16.44 9.72 -4.12
CA GLU A 6 16.82 8.43 -4.07
C GLU A 6 15.60 7.67 -3.70
N LYS A 7 15.20 6.72 -4.47
CA LYS A 7 14.10 5.90 -4.13
C LYS A 7 14.55 5.03 -3.01
N LYS A 8 14.09 5.20 -1.85
CA LYS A 8 14.38 4.33 -0.74
C LYS A 8 13.69 3.02 -1.01
N ARG A 9 14.41 1.94 -0.89
CA ARG A 9 13.83 0.62 -1.08
C ARG A 9 13.12 0.20 0.19
N ILE A 10 12.08 -0.63 0.06
CA ILE A 10 11.32 -1.13 1.20
C ILE A 10 12.23 -1.82 2.22
N GLY A 11 13.20 -2.63 1.75
CA GLY A 11 14.13 -3.31 2.65
C GLY A 11 14.90 -2.35 3.54
N ASP A 12 15.38 -1.25 2.97
CA ASP A 12 16.14 -0.26 3.72
C ASP A 12 15.26 0.43 4.77
N MET A 13 14.03 0.71 4.42
CA MET A 13 13.07 1.32 5.35
C MET A 13 12.79 0.39 6.51
N LEU A 14 12.63 -0.90 6.25
CA LEU A 14 12.36 -1.88 7.30
C LEU A 14 13.55 -2.02 8.25
N ILE A 15 14.76 -1.94 7.72
CA ILE A 15 15.97 -1.97 8.57
C ILE A 15 16.01 -0.71 9.44
N ASN A 16 15.72 0.44 8.86
CA ASN A 16 15.72 1.71 9.60
C ASN A 16 14.72 1.70 10.76
N GLU A 17 13.61 0.99 10.59
CA GLU A 17 12.58 0.90 11.64
C GLU A 17 12.80 -0.30 12.57
N ASN A 18 13.92 -0.98 12.42
CA ASN A 18 14.26 -2.15 13.24
C ASN A 18 13.27 -3.31 13.11
N VAL A 19 12.58 -3.39 11.98
CA VAL A 19 11.65 -4.48 11.71
C VAL A 19 12.40 -5.73 11.30
N ILE A 20 13.47 -5.55 10.52
CA ILE A 20 14.35 -6.65 10.10
C ILE A 20 15.80 -6.21 10.24
N THR A 21 16.70 -7.17 10.17
CA THR A 21 18.13 -6.88 10.19
C THR A 21 18.68 -6.93 8.77
N GLN A 22 19.87 -6.38 8.59
CA GLN A 22 20.58 -6.43 7.30
C GLN A 22 20.78 -7.87 6.85
N GLU A 23 21.12 -8.75 7.79
CA GLU A 23 21.31 -10.16 7.51
C GLU A 23 20.04 -10.82 7.00
N GLN A 24 18.89 -10.51 7.62
CA GLN A 24 17.61 -11.05 7.18
C GLN A 24 17.26 -10.58 5.78
N LEU A 25 17.53 -9.32 5.49
CA LEU A 25 17.30 -8.79 4.16
C LEU A 25 18.16 -9.49 3.12
N GLU A 26 19.43 -9.70 3.43
CA GLU A 26 20.35 -10.37 2.52
C GLU A 26 19.94 -11.81 2.23
N LYS A 27 19.30 -12.47 3.19
CA LYS A 27 18.80 -13.82 2.97
C LYS A 27 17.54 -13.81 2.11
N ALA A 28 16.71 -12.83 2.27
CA ALA A 28 15.41 -12.74 1.58
C ALA A 28 15.54 -12.28 0.13
N LEU A 29 16.49 -11.39 -0.16
CA LEU A 29 16.60 -10.81 -1.50
C LEU A 29 16.77 -11.84 -2.63
N PRO A 30 17.71 -12.79 -2.54
CA PRO A 30 17.85 -13.78 -3.61
C PRO A 30 16.64 -14.68 -3.75
N ILE A 31 15.96 -14.98 -2.64
CA ILE A 31 14.77 -15.82 -2.66
C ILE A 31 13.63 -15.08 -3.37
N ALA A 32 13.45 -13.81 -3.05
CA ALA A 32 12.42 -12.99 -3.67
C ALA A 32 12.66 -12.90 -5.18
N LYS A 33 13.90 -12.70 -5.58
CA LYS A 33 14.26 -12.58 -6.99
C LYS A 33 14.01 -13.88 -7.73
N GLU A 34 14.41 -15.01 -7.12
CA GLU A 34 14.23 -16.32 -7.72
C GLU A 34 12.75 -16.66 -7.92
N LYS A 35 11.92 -16.34 -6.94
CA LYS A 35 10.49 -16.65 -6.99
C LYS A 35 9.65 -15.55 -7.63
N HIS A 36 10.27 -14.49 -8.08
CA HIS A 36 9.58 -13.33 -8.66
C HIS A 36 8.52 -12.74 -7.71
N LYS A 37 8.86 -12.69 -6.43
CA LYS A 37 7.99 -12.14 -5.41
C LYS A 37 8.53 -10.81 -4.89
N LYS A 38 7.66 -10.02 -4.31
CA LYS A 38 8.07 -8.79 -3.67
C LYS A 38 8.85 -9.13 -2.40
N ILE A 39 9.82 -8.30 -2.06
CA ILE A 39 10.65 -8.56 -0.88
C ILE A 39 9.82 -8.62 0.41
N GLY A 40 8.79 -7.79 0.53
CA GLY A 40 7.92 -7.81 1.71
C GLY A 40 7.22 -9.16 1.89
N GLU A 41 6.69 -9.72 0.80
CA GLU A 41 6.04 -11.02 0.82
C GLU A 41 7.02 -12.11 1.25
N THR A 42 8.24 -12.06 0.72
CA THR A 42 9.26 -13.05 1.04
C THR A 42 9.66 -12.98 2.50
N LEU A 43 9.84 -11.77 3.03
CA LEU A 43 10.17 -11.59 4.43
C LEU A 43 9.09 -12.17 5.35
N ILE A 44 7.83 -11.99 4.98
CA ILE A 44 6.72 -12.54 5.74
C ILE A 44 6.73 -14.07 5.69
N GLU A 45 6.93 -14.64 4.50
CA GLU A 45 6.99 -16.09 4.33
C GLU A 45 8.12 -16.74 5.12
N LEU A 46 9.25 -16.05 5.22
CA LEU A 46 10.38 -16.54 5.98
C LEU A 46 10.22 -16.36 7.49
N GLY A 47 9.14 -15.70 7.90
CA GLY A 47 8.88 -15.50 9.32
C GLY A 47 9.65 -14.37 9.96
N PHE A 48 10.28 -13.50 9.16
CA PHE A 48 11.09 -12.40 9.69
C PHE A 48 10.24 -11.20 10.11
N THR A 49 9.04 -11.07 9.58
CA THR A 49 8.14 -9.96 9.92
C THR A 49 6.70 -10.35 9.55
N ASN A 50 5.78 -9.39 9.65
CA ASN A 50 4.39 -9.59 9.23
C ASN A 50 3.88 -8.32 8.54
N GLU A 51 2.69 -8.40 7.95
CA GLU A 51 2.12 -7.28 7.20
C GLU A 51 1.98 -6.02 8.03
N LEU A 52 1.53 -6.14 9.26
CA LEU A 52 1.31 -4.97 10.10
C LEU A 52 2.61 -4.24 10.40
N GLU A 53 3.68 -4.98 10.70
CA GLU A 53 4.99 -4.39 10.97
C GLU A 53 5.53 -3.67 9.74
N ILE A 54 5.34 -4.26 8.56
CA ILE A 54 5.76 -3.62 7.31
C ILE A 54 4.96 -2.34 7.09
N ALA A 55 3.64 -2.39 7.29
CA ALA A 55 2.78 -1.23 7.10
C ALA A 55 3.16 -0.09 8.04
N LYS A 56 3.44 -0.41 9.30
CA LYS A 56 3.88 0.59 10.27
C LYS A 56 5.20 1.24 9.85
N ALA A 57 6.14 0.42 9.39
CA ALA A 57 7.44 0.93 8.97
C ALA A 57 7.31 1.85 7.76
N LEU A 58 6.51 1.47 6.77
CA LEU A 58 6.27 2.30 5.60
C LEU A 58 5.59 3.62 5.97
N SER A 59 4.62 3.54 6.86
CA SER A 59 3.94 4.74 7.36
C SER A 59 4.92 5.72 7.97
N GLN A 60 5.81 5.22 8.84
CA GLN A 60 6.80 6.05 9.50
C GLN A 60 7.82 6.63 8.52
N GLN A 61 8.35 5.80 7.65
CA GLN A 61 9.40 6.22 6.74
C GLN A 61 8.92 7.18 5.66
N LEU A 62 7.68 7.01 5.21
CA LEU A 62 7.13 7.83 4.15
C LEU A 62 6.30 9.01 4.65
N GLY A 63 6.07 9.06 5.94
CA GLY A 63 5.24 10.12 6.52
C GLY A 63 3.78 10.03 6.09
N LEU A 64 3.30 8.82 5.84
CA LEU A 64 1.91 8.59 5.43
C LEU A 64 1.09 8.04 6.59
N GLU A 65 -0.21 8.27 6.52
CA GLU A 65 -1.11 7.76 7.54
C GLU A 65 -1.31 6.26 7.40
N LEU A 66 -1.33 5.55 8.50
CA LEU A 66 -1.67 4.13 8.52
C LEU A 66 -3.15 4.02 8.85
N VAL A 67 -3.93 3.46 7.95
CA VAL A 67 -5.38 3.39 8.12
C VAL A 67 -5.89 1.95 8.19
N ASN A 68 -6.99 1.77 8.90
CA ASN A 68 -7.66 0.48 8.99
C ASN A 68 -8.95 0.60 8.20
N VAL A 69 -8.90 0.26 6.92
CA VAL A 69 -10.01 0.51 6.02
C VAL A 69 -11.27 -0.28 6.35
N SER A 70 -11.13 -1.44 6.99
CA SER A 70 -12.30 -2.22 7.39
C SER A 70 -13.12 -1.53 8.48
N ALA A 71 -12.50 -0.59 9.20
CA ALA A 71 -13.18 0.18 10.24
C ALA A 71 -13.79 1.47 9.71
N ILE A 72 -13.56 1.80 8.45
CA ILE A 72 -14.06 3.02 7.85
C ILE A 72 -15.35 2.73 7.07
N ASN A 73 -16.34 3.61 7.22
CA ASN A 73 -17.56 3.48 6.44
C ASN A 73 -17.32 4.22 5.12
N ILE A 74 -17.01 3.47 4.08
CA ILE A 74 -16.65 4.03 2.78
C ILE A 74 -17.91 4.34 1.97
N PRO A 75 -18.12 5.59 1.54
CA PRO A 75 -19.28 5.93 0.72
C PRO A 75 -19.29 5.14 -0.58
N GLU A 76 -20.47 4.75 -1.05
CA GLU A 76 -20.61 3.98 -2.27
C GLU A 76 -19.98 4.67 -3.47
N GLU A 77 -20.17 5.97 -3.59
CA GLU A 77 -19.60 6.75 -4.69
C GLU A 77 -18.08 6.71 -4.71
N VAL A 78 -17.45 6.56 -3.56
CA VAL A 78 -16.00 6.40 -3.48
C VAL A 78 -15.60 4.99 -3.89
N GLN A 79 -16.35 3.99 -3.42
CA GLN A 79 -16.06 2.59 -3.76
C GLN A 79 -16.14 2.33 -5.25
N ASN A 80 -17.01 3.02 -5.94
CA ASN A 80 -17.26 2.81 -7.36
C ASN A 80 -16.40 3.64 -8.31
N LEU A 81 -15.44 4.38 -7.78
CA LEU A 81 -14.56 5.20 -8.62
C LEU A 81 -13.73 4.38 -9.60
N VAL A 82 -13.29 3.21 -9.18
CA VAL A 82 -12.45 2.33 -9.99
C VAL A 82 -12.97 0.90 -9.83
N SER A 83 -12.87 0.11 -10.87
CA SER A 83 -13.35 -1.27 -10.82
C SER A 83 -12.62 -2.10 -9.78
N GLU A 84 -13.32 -3.05 -9.18
CA GLU A 84 -12.75 -3.92 -8.17
C GLU A 84 -11.56 -4.72 -8.72
N THR A 85 -11.62 -5.11 -9.98
CA THR A 85 -10.53 -5.85 -10.62
C THR A 85 -9.21 -5.07 -10.53
N VAL A 86 -9.25 -3.76 -10.82
CA VAL A 86 -8.08 -2.91 -10.76
C VAL A 86 -7.61 -2.72 -9.31
N LEU A 87 -8.57 -2.55 -8.40
CA LEU A 87 -8.25 -2.37 -6.99
C LEU A 87 -7.57 -3.62 -6.41
N ARG A 88 -8.04 -4.80 -6.77
CA ARG A 88 -7.43 -6.05 -6.32
C ARG A 88 -6.06 -6.26 -6.92
N LYS A 89 -5.91 -5.92 -8.19
CA LYS A 89 -4.64 -6.08 -8.89
C LYS A 89 -3.53 -5.31 -8.20
N HIS A 90 -3.82 -4.08 -7.80
CA HIS A 90 -2.84 -3.20 -7.17
C HIS A 90 -2.88 -3.20 -5.64
N VAL A 91 -3.81 -3.94 -5.07
CA VAL A 91 -4.07 -4.00 -3.63
C VAL A 91 -4.18 -2.59 -3.05
N MET A 92 -5.22 -1.89 -3.50
CA MET A 92 -5.51 -0.54 -3.05
C MET A 92 -7.01 -0.35 -2.95
N ILE A 93 -7.45 0.64 -2.19
CA ILE A 93 -8.86 0.96 -2.06
C ILE A 93 -9.04 2.45 -1.73
N PRO A 94 -9.88 3.17 -2.51
CA PRO A 94 -10.19 4.54 -2.14
C PRO A 94 -11.14 4.52 -0.95
N TYR A 95 -10.97 5.43 -0.01
CA TYR A 95 -11.82 5.41 1.19
C TYR A 95 -12.49 6.73 1.51
N ALA A 96 -12.06 7.82 0.92
CA ALA A 96 -12.71 9.12 1.15
C ALA A 96 -12.20 10.17 0.18
N PHE A 97 -13.07 11.13 -0.14
CA PHE A 97 -12.62 12.32 -0.83
C PHE A 97 -11.97 13.23 0.21
N ASP A 98 -11.06 14.08 -0.22
CA ASP A 98 -10.44 15.03 0.67
C ASP A 98 -11.49 16.05 1.13
N LYS A 99 -11.43 16.41 2.41
CA LYS A 99 -12.41 17.35 2.98
C LYS A 99 -12.35 18.74 2.38
N ASN A 100 -11.18 19.15 1.94
CA ASN A 100 -10.98 20.49 1.45
C ASN A 100 -10.86 20.60 -0.07
N ASN A 101 -10.75 19.48 -0.76
CA ASN A 101 -10.58 19.51 -2.21
C ASN A 101 -11.25 18.30 -2.86
N ALA A 102 -12.35 18.56 -3.56
CA ALA A 102 -13.13 17.50 -4.20
C ALA A 102 -12.40 16.80 -5.33
N ASN A 103 -11.28 17.34 -5.80
CA ASN A 103 -10.47 16.72 -6.84
C ASN A 103 -9.41 15.79 -6.30
N VAL A 104 -9.37 15.60 -4.98
CA VAL A 104 -8.40 14.76 -4.31
C VAL A 104 -9.13 13.62 -3.61
N VAL A 105 -8.64 12.40 -3.79
CA VAL A 105 -9.19 11.23 -3.12
C VAL A 105 -8.10 10.54 -2.32
N HIS A 106 -8.46 10.06 -1.14
CA HIS A 106 -7.54 9.32 -0.29
C HIS A 106 -7.64 7.84 -0.59
N VAL A 107 -6.51 7.22 -0.94
CA VAL A 107 -6.47 5.81 -1.32
C VAL A 107 -5.51 5.05 -0.40
N ALA A 108 -6.01 3.99 0.23
CA ALA A 108 -5.17 3.13 1.05
C ALA A 108 -4.48 2.11 0.16
N MET A 109 -3.20 1.89 0.36
CA MET A 109 -2.39 1.02 -0.48
C MET A 109 -1.49 0.14 0.37
N ALA A 110 -1.32 -1.11 -0.04
CA ALA A 110 -0.36 -2.00 0.62
C ALA A 110 1.06 -1.58 0.27
N ASP A 111 1.27 -1.07 -0.95
CA ASP A 111 2.56 -0.55 -1.39
C ASP A 111 2.38 0.87 -1.92
N PRO A 112 2.49 1.88 -1.04
CA PRO A 112 2.27 3.26 -1.45
C PRO A 112 3.34 3.82 -2.39
N MET A 113 4.39 3.05 -2.65
CA MET A 113 5.43 3.46 -3.60
C MET A 113 5.17 2.93 -5.01
N ASP A 114 4.07 2.21 -5.21
CA ASP A 114 3.71 1.68 -6.52
C ASP A 114 3.15 2.80 -7.39
N MET A 115 4.03 3.42 -8.18
CA MET A 115 3.67 4.55 -9.03
C MET A 115 2.72 4.15 -10.16
N VAL A 116 2.80 2.89 -10.60
CA VAL A 116 1.91 2.39 -11.66
C VAL A 116 0.46 2.37 -11.13
N ALA A 117 0.28 1.91 -9.91
CA ALA A 117 -1.05 1.89 -9.30
C ALA A 117 -1.62 3.29 -9.14
N LEU A 118 -0.80 4.24 -8.67
CA LEU A 118 -1.22 5.63 -8.50
C LEU A 118 -1.60 6.26 -9.83
N ASP A 119 -0.80 6.02 -10.86
CA ASP A 119 -1.04 6.56 -12.19
C ASP A 119 -2.32 5.97 -12.79
N ASP A 120 -2.51 4.68 -12.67
CA ASP A 120 -3.71 4.01 -13.19
C ASP A 120 -4.96 4.60 -12.54
N PHE A 121 -4.92 4.80 -11.23
CA PHE A 121 -6.06 5.38 -10.51
C PHE A 121 -6.35 6.80 -10.98
N SER A 122 -5.30 7.62 -11.09
CA SER A 122 -5.45 9.01 -11.53
C SER A 122 -5.97 9.12 -12.96
N ILE A 123 -5.49 8.26 -13.85
CA ILE A 123 -5.91 8.27 -15.24
C ILE A 123 -7.39 7.89 -15.37
N VAL A 124 -7.79 6.84 -14.68
CA VAL A 124 -9.18 6.35 -14.74
C VAL A 124 -10.16 7.35 -14.13
N THR A 125 -9.81 7.97 -13.02
CA THR A 125 -10.73 8.84 -12.27
C THR A 125 -10.56 10.32 -12.58
N ASN A 126 -9.44 10.70 -13.16
CA ASN A 126 -9.08 12.10 -13.37
C ASN A 126 -9.00 12.86 -12.03
N LEU A 127 -8.66 12.15 -10.96
CA LEU A 127 -8.52 12.72 -9.62
C LEU A 127 -7.07 12.64 -9.18
N GLN A 128 -6.71 13.50 -8.24
CA GLN A 128 -5.41 13.48 -7.64
C GLN A 128 -5.46 12.52 -6.45
N VAL A 129 -4.46 11.69 -6.28
CA VAL A 129 -4.44 10.68 -5.22
C VAL A 129 -3.53 11.07 -4.07
N GLU A 130 -4.06 10.95 -2.86
CA GLU A 130 -3.29 11.10 -1.64
C GLU A 130 -3.17 9.70 -1.04
N PRO A 131 -2.00 9.07 -1.11
CA PRO A 131 -1.87 7.69 -0.63
C PRO A 131 -1.80 7.60 0.90
N ALA A 132 -2.31 6.51 1.43
CA ALA A 132 -2.16 6.14 2.83
C ALA A 132 -1.73 4.68 2.83
N VAL A 133 -1.28 4.17 3.97
CA VAL A 133 -0.81 2.80 4.06
C VAL A 133 -1.86 1.94 4.76
N ALA A 134 -2.10 0.75 4.26
CA ALA A 134 -2.94 -0.24 4.93
C ALA A 134 -2.37 -1.62 4.64
N THR A 135 -2.71 -2.61 5.45
CA THR A 135 -2.26 -3.97 5.16
C THR A 135 -3.03 -4.50 3.95
N GLY A 136 -2.37 -5.33 3.16
CA GLY A 136 -3.02 -5.95 2.00
C GLY A 136 -4.22 -6.78 2.42
N ARG A 137 -4.10 -7.47 3.55
CA ARG A 137 -5.19 -8.28 4.09
C ARG A 137 -6.43 -7.44 4.38
N ASP A 138 -6.24 -6.30 5.04
CA ASP A 138 -7.34 -5.40 5.39
C ASP A 138 -8.03 -4.86 4.13
N ILE A 139 -7.24 -4.47 3.13
CA ILE A 139 -7.76 -3.97 1.87
C ILE A 139 -8.59 -5.04 1.17
N LEU A 140 -8.05 -6.24 1.04
CA LEU A 140 -8.75 -7.32 0.34
C LEU A 140 -10.01 -7.78 1.07
N LEU A 141 -9.99 -7.79 2.39
CA LEU A 141 -11.18 -8.13 3.17
C LEU A 141 -12.27 -7.08 2.96
N THR A 142 -11.89 -5.81 2.91
CA THR A 142 -12.83 -4.72 2.70
C THR A 142 -13.47 -4.80 1.32
N LEU A 143 -12.66 -5.10 0.30
CA LEU A 143 -13.17 -5.30 -1.06
C LEU A 143 -14.13 -6.48 -1.14
N CYS A 144 -13.81 -7.55 -0.43
CA CYS A 144 -14.64 -8.74 -0.40
C CYS A 144 -16.00 -8.47 0.25
N GLU A 145 -16.02 -7.69 1.34
CA GLU A 145 -17.26 -7.32 2.01
C GLU A 145 -18.12 -6.41 1.13
N GLY A 146 -17.48 -5.51 0.39
CA GLY A 146 -18.18 -4.64 -0.55
C GLY A 146 -18.91 -5.45 -1.61
N GLU A 147 -18.25 -6.53 -2.08
CA GLU A 147 -18.82 -7.40 -3.07
C GLU A 147 -20.07 -8.09 -2.54
N LYS A 148 -20.04 -8.53 -1.30
CA LYS A 148 -21.19 -9.20 -0.68
C LYS A 148 -22.38 -8.28 -0.46
N ARG A 149 -22.14 -7.00 -0.39
CA ARG A 149 -23.20 -6.03 -0.17
C ARG A 149 -23.88 -5.61 -1.47
N ALA A 150 -23.22 -5.87 -2.58
CA ALA A 150 -23.72 -5.42 -3.89
C ALA A 150 -24.90 -6.24 -4.41
#